data_c67289952d34f66f04bfe52a20e1b37e
#
_entry.id   c67289952d34f66f04bfe52a20e1b37e
#
_cell.length_a   1.000
_cell.length_b   1.000
_cell.length_c   1.000
_cell.angle_alpha   90.00
_cell.angle_beta   90.00
_cell.angle_gamma   90.00
#
_symmetry.space_group_name_H-M   'P 1'
#
loop_
_entity.id
_entity.type
_entity.pdbx_description
1 polymer ?
#
loop_
_entity_poly.entity_id
_entity_poly.type
_entity_poly.pdbx_seq_one_letter_code
_entity_poly.pdbx_strand_id
1 'polypeptide(L)'
;MFKFNISTNTLDNGLKVLLLKNSNHPLIAFDILYNVGSANDPQGKSGLAHLFEHMMFEGSQNVKKGEHFAVIEKTGGSCNAGTGYDDTSYYEKVPKQYLDTVLYLESDRMANFIPALNSETLENQIGVVKNERSQRYDNQPYGLSEEKSLQILYKEGHPYSKPIIGTLDEIGKYSQQDVEEFFKLYYAPNNATIALVGDFNEKTIMKHIDKYFGGIQSNPKIEEAKVGLEQRYAVENQKKSKQFLEYHDEVNLELIRLIWHTDKLSLRDSILLSLLSSVLAGSKSSVFTKTLKNDMRIVQDISCSISGRKYDNIFKITAKPKPGKNIEEVKGEILLQLNKFLSEGIDEKFLRGIKNYYMAFFIRGLEGSINLAKHINSYEANFGKANLFNEEYEGLDNASADEIMGWAKTILDDSYCELRVLGRKK
;
A
#
# COMPACT_ATOMS: atom_id res chain seq x y z
N MET A 1 13.77 -3.32 -22.74
CA MET A 1 13.00 -2.08 -22.56
C MET A 1 11.55 -2.35 -22.89
N PHE A 2 10.65 -2.00 -21.99
CA PHE A 2 9.21 -2.25 -22.15
C PHE A 2 8.62 -1.34 -23.22
N LYS A 3 7.74 -1.90 -24.07
CA LYS A 3 7.01 -1.13 -25.09
C LYS A 3 5.54 -0.99 -24.71
N PHE A 4 5.29 -0.41 -23.54
CA PHE A 4 3.94 -0.13 -23.07
C PHE A 4 3.48 1.23 -23.65
N ASN A 5 2.55 1.18 -24.59
CA ASN A 5 1.90 2.38 -25.13
C ASN A 5 0.65 2.65 -24.30
N ILE A 6 0.79 3.42 -23.23
CA ILE A 6 -0.31 3.81 -22.37
C ILE A 6 -0.90 5.11 -22.87
N SER A 7 -2.17 5.10 -23.30
CA SER A 7 -2.89 6.33 -23.61
C SER A 7 -3.58 6.87 -22.36
N THR A 8 -3.45 8.18 -22.15
CA THR A 8 -4.09 8.90 -21.04
C THR A 8 -5.19 9.79 -21.59
N ASN A 9 -6.39 9.61 -21.09
CA ASN A 9 -7.57 10.39 -21.41
C ASN A 9 -8.18 10.95 -20.11
N THR A 10 -8.96 12.01 -20.22
CA THR A 10 -9.73 12.57 -19.09
C THR A 10 -11.13 12.89 -19.61
N LEU A 11 -12.15 12.42 -18.90
CA LEU A 11 -13.54 12.80 -19.17
C LEU A 11 -13.82 14.21 -18.69
N ASP A 12 -14.89 14.83 -19.19
CA ASP A 12 -15.30 16.20 -18.82
C ASP A 12 -15.55 16.36 -17.30
N ASN A 13 -15.92 15.29 -16.61
CA ASN A 13 -16.10 15.27 -15.16
C ASN A 13 -14.81 15.04 -14.36
N GLY A 14 -13.65 15.01 -15.02
CA GLY A 14 -12.33 14.87 -14.40
C GLY A 14 -11.86 13.43 -14.16
N LEU A 15 -12.66 12.40 -14.52
CA LEU A 15 -12.22 11.00 -14.40
C LEU A 15 -11.06 10.74 -15.38
N LYS A 16 -9.92 10.31 -14.84
CA LYS A 16 -8.79 9.87 -15.65
C LYS A 16 -8.97 8.43 -16.13
N VAL A 17 -8.58 8.17 -17.36
CA VAL A 17 -8.64 6.84 -18.00
C VAL A 17 -7.31 6.53 -18.66
N LEU A 18 -6.66 5.47 -18.18
CA LEU A 18 -5.36 4.98 -18.60
C LEU A 18 -5.56 3.65 -19.35
N LEU A 19 -5.19 3.62 -20.62
CA LEU A 19 -5.46 2.48 -21.48
C LEU A 19 -4.17 1.84 -21.95
N LEU A 20 -3.99 0.55 -21.65
CA LEU A 20 -2.91 -0.28 -22.20
C LEU A 20 -3.50 -1.42 -23.03
N LYS A 21 -3.41 -1.29 -24.35
CA LYS A 21 -3.85 -2.36 -25.24
C LYS A 21 -2.89 -3.54 -25.18
N ASN A 22 -3.43 -4.72 -24.84
CA ASN A 22 -2.72 -5.99 -24.85
C ASN A 22 -3.61 -7.09 -25.45
N SER A 23 -3.37 -7.44 -26.70
CA SER A 23 -4.17 -8.42 -27.46
C SER A 23 -3.69 -9.87 -27.31
N ASN A 24 -2.73 -10.14 -26.41
CA ASN A 24 -2.19 -11.49 -26.23
C ASN A 24 -3.17 -12.46 -25.57
N HIS A 25 -4.16 -11.92 -24.83
CA HIS A 25 -5.16 -12.71 -24.13
C HIS A 25 -6.56 -12.09 -24.30
N PRO A 26 -7.62 -12.92 -24.39
CA PRO A 26 -9.01 -12.43 -24.52
C PRO A 26 -9.60 -11.93 -23.20
N LEU A 27 -8.76 -11.54 -22.25
CA LEU A 27 -9.14 -11.03 -20.92
C LEU A 27 -8.89 -9.54 -20.85
N ILE A 28 -9.73 -8.86 -20.10
CA ILE A 28 -9.54 -7.47 -19.71
C ILE A 28 -9.39 -7.40 -18.20
N ALA A 29 -8.39 -6.65 -17.76
CA ALA A 29 -8.26 -6.20 -16.40
C ALA A 29 -8.71 -4.75 -16.32
N PHE A 30 -9.57 -4.46 -15.37
CA PHE A 30 -10.04 -3.15 -14.98
C PHE A 30 -9.58 -2.89 -13.56
N ASP A 31 -9.05 -1.72 -13.29
CA ASP A 31 -8.71 -1.26 -11.94
C ASP A 31 -9.14 0.20 -11.80
N ILE A 32 -10.03 0.49 -10.86
CA ILE A 32 -10.38 1.86 -10.48
C ILE A 32 -9.77 2.18 -9.13
N LEU A 33 -8.92 3.19 -9.10
CA LEU A 33 -8.25 3.69 -7.91
C LEU A 33 -8.84 5.02 -7.51
N TYR A 34 -9.31 5.11 -6.27
CA TYR A 34 -9.70 6.37 -5.63
C TYR A 34 -8.55 6.88 -4.77
N ASN A 35 -8.21 8.17 -4.90
CA ASN A 35 -7.18 8.81 -4.08
C ASN A 35 -7.71 9.10 -2.66
N VAL A 36 -8.06 8.06 -1.95
CA VAL A 36 -8.56 8.08 -0.58
C VAL A 36 -8.19 6.77 0.11
N GLY A 37 -7.60 6.86 1.28
CA GLY A 37 -7.23 5.71 2.11
C GLY A 37 -7.35 6.06 3.59
N SER A 38 -6.77 5.25 4.46
CA SER A 38 -6.91 5.44 5.91
C SER A 38 -6.30 6.75 6.44
N ALA A 39 -5.40 7.39 5.69
CA ALA A 39 -4.89 8.72 6.01
C ALA A 39 -5.98 9.81 5.96
N ASN A 40 -7.07 9.54 5.23
CA ASN A 40 -8.21 10.43 5.10
C ASN A 40 -9.26 10.23 6.19
N ASP A 41 -9.11 9.20 7.03
CA ASP A 41 -10.07 8.93 8.10
C ASP A 41 -10.25 10.17 9.01
N PRO A 42 -11.49 10.49 9.38
CA PRO A 42 -11.73 11.56 10.34
C PRO A 42 -11.11 11.22 11.69
N GLN A 43 -10.71 12.24 12.43
CA GLN A 43 -10.15 12.03 13.76
C GLN A 43 -11.13 11.28 14.68
N GLY A 44 -10.63 10.25 15.37
CA GLY A 44 -11.43 9.39 16.26
C GLY A 44 -12.29 8.36 15.52
N LYS A 45 -12.09 8.18 14.20
CA LYS A 45 -12.83 7.26 13.33
C LYS A 45 -11.92 6.47 12.41
N SER A 46 -10.76 6.01 12.92
CA SER A 46 -9.80 5.23 12.14
C SER A 46 -10.42 3.92 11.63
N GLY A 47 -10.06 3.52 10.43
CA GLY A 47 -10.58 2.34 9.74
C GLY A 47 -11.85 2.61 8.91
N LEU A 48 -12.30 3.88 8.81
CA LEU A 48 -13.48 4.21 8.00
C LEU A 48 -13.24 3.94 6.50
N ALA A 49 -12.07 4.27 5.97
CA ALA A 49 -11.72 3.97 4.57
C ALA A 49 -11.74 2.46 4.29
N HIS A 50 -11.23 1.64 5.21
CA HIS A 50 -11.25 0.18 5.08
C HIS A 50 -12.69 -0.37 5.22
N LEU A 51 -13.46 0.11 6.19
CA LEU A 51 -14.89 -0.23 6.27
C LEU A 51 -15.59 0.12 4.96
N PHE A 52 -15.25 1.27 4.38
CA PHE A 52 -15.87 1.73 3.14
C PHE A 52 -15.57 0.78 1.96
N GLU A 53 -14.36 0.22 1.89
CA GLU A 53 -14.03 -0.84 0.92
C GLU A 53 -15.05 -1.99 0.99
N HIS A 54 -15.38 -2.46 2.20
CA HIS A 54 -16.39 -3.51 2.41
C HIS A 54 -17.79 -3.05 2.01
N MET A 55 -18.17 -1.84 2.44
CA MET A 55 -19.50 -1.28 2.16
C MET A 55 -19.79 -1.16 0.66
N MET A 56 -18.77 -0.89 -0.17
CA MET A 56 -18.92 -0.78 -1.62
C MET A 56 -19.32 -2.10 -2.32
N PHE A 57 -19.25 -3.24 -1.63
CA PHE A 57 -19.74 -4.53 -2.12
C PHE A 57 -21.12 -4.90 -1.56
N GLU A 58 -21.69 -4.10 -0.67
CA GLU A 58 -23.00 -4.36 -0.07
C GLU A 58 -24.18 -3.97 -0.97
N GLY A 59 -23.91 -3.40 -2.16
CA GLY A 59 -24.85 -3.03 -3.17
C GLY A 59 -24.89 -1.55 -3.46
N SER A 60 -25.72 -1.19 -4.41
CA SER A 60 -26.03 0.17 -4.87
C SER A 60 -27.51 0.23 -5.27
N GLN A 61 -27.98 1.35 -5.77
CA GLN A 61 -29.39 1.52 -6.12
C GLN A 61 -29.91 0.41 -7.06
N ASN A 62 -29.09 -0.01 -8.04
CA ASN A 62 -29.50 -0.92 -9.09
C ASN A 62 -28.84 -2.31 -8.97
N VAL A 63 -27.92 -2.49 -8.04
CA VAL A 63 -27.17 -3.74 -7.80
C VAL A 63 -27.40 -4.19 -6.36
N LYS A 64 -27.98 -5.37 -6.19
CA LYS A 64 -28.31 -5.90 -4.86
C LYS A 64 -27.04 -6.38 -4.13
N LYS A 65 -27.16 -6.48 -2.81
CA LYS A 65 -26.12 -7.08 -1.95
C LYS A 65 -25.67 -8.45 -2.49
N GLY A 66 -24.35 -8.61 -2.63
CA GLY A 66 -23.72 -9.85 -3.14
C GLY A 66 -23.84 -10.06 -4.65
N GLU A 67 -24.65 -9.26 -5.36
CA GLU A 67 -24.86 -9.40 -6.79
C GLU A 67 -23.60 -9.04 -7.59
N HIS A 68 -22.80 -8.08 -7.14
CA HIS A 68 -21.54 -7.70 -7.80
C HIS A 68 -20.61 -8.94 -7.96
N PHE A 69 -20.30 -9.63 -6.87
CA PHE A 69 -19.48 -10.84 -6.91
C PHE A 69 -20.12 -11.93 -7.77
N ALA A 70 -21.41 -12.21 -7.56
CA ALA A 70 -22.12 -13.25 -8.28
C ALA A 70 -22.16 -13.02 -9.81
N VAL A 71 -22.30 -11.78 -10.25
CA VAL A 71 -22.30 -11.42 -11.68
C VAL A 71 -20.89 -11.61 -12.26
N ILE A 72 -19.85 -11.11 -11.60
CA ILE A 72 -18.47 -11.29 -12.07
C ILE A 72 -18.07 -12.77 -12.12
N GLU A 73 -18.37 -13.54 -11.09
CA GLU A 73 -18.10 -15.00 -11.06
C GLU A 73 -18.80 -15.75 -12.20
N LYS A 74 -20.06 -15.41 -12.51
CA LYS A 74 -20.80 -16.00 -13.64
C LYS A 74 -20.14 -15.75 -14.98
N THR A 75 -19.36 -14.68 -15.14
CA THR A 75 -18.59 -14.42 -16.37
C THR A 75 -17.33 -15.29 -16.47
N GLY A 76 -16.98 -16.04 -15.44
CA GLY A 76 -15.67 -16.69 -15.28
C GLY A 76 -14.56 -15.70 -14.89
N GLY A 77 -14.93 -14.51 -14.43
CA GLY A 77 -14.03 -13.45 -13.98
C GLY A 77 -13.71 -13.55 -12.49
N SER A 78 -12.98 -12.56 -12.02
CA SER A 78 -12.66 -12.37 -10.60
C SER A 78 -12.66 -10.89 -10.26
N CYS A 79 -13.07 -10.52 -9.06
CA CYS A 79 -12.99 -9.17 -8.52
C CYS A 79 -12.44 -9.19 -7.10
N ASN A 80 -11.83 -8.08 -6.69
CA ASN A 80 -11.40 -7.84 -5.32
C ASN A 80 -11.15 -6.33 -5.13
N ALA A 81 -10.78 -5.93 -3.92
CA ALA A 81 -10.41 -4.57 -3.59
C ALA A 81 -9.23 -4.54 -2.61
N GLY A 82 -8.76 -3.36 -2.27
CA GLY A 82 -7.76 -3.16 -1.24
C GLY A 82 -7.61 -1.70 -0.88
N THR A 83 -7.53 -1.44 0.42
CA THR A 83 -7.31 -0.11 0.99
C THR A 83 -5.88 0.03 1.48
N GLY A 84 -5.21 1.09 1.02
CA GLY A 84 -3.92 1.56 1.49
C GLY A 84 -4.06 2.71 2.50
N TYR A 85 -2.92 3.35 2.80
CA TYR A 85 -2.93 4.59 3.55
C TYR A 85 -3.46 5.76 2.69
N ASP A 86 -3.13 5.77 1.40
CA ASP A 86 -3.32 6.92 0.51
C ASP A 86 -4.34 6.68 -0.61
N ASP A 87 -4.73 5.43 -0.82
CA ASP A 87 -5.61 5.01 -1.90
C ASP A 87 -6.48 3.81 -1.54
N THR A 88 -7.58 3.63 -2.31
CA THR A 88 -8.42 2.43 -2.31
C THR A 88 -8.67 2.03 -3.75
N SER A 89 -8.38 0.77 -4.08
CA SER A 89 -8.48 0.22 -5.43
C SER A 89 -9.50 -0.91 -5.48
N TYR A 90 -10.32 -0.93 -6.53
CA TYR A 90 -11.25 -2.00 -6.85
C TYR A 90 -10.90 -2.52 -8.25
N TYR A 91 -10.79 -3.83 -8.39
CA TYR A 91 -10.28 -4.40 -9.63
C TYR A 91 -10.97 -5.70 -10.01
N GLU A 92 -11.19 -5.83 -11.30
CA GLU A 92 -11.82 -6.96 -11.94
C GLU A 92 -10.96 -7.51 -13.08
N LYS A 93 -11.09 -8.80 -13.33
CA LYS A 93 -10.59 -9.46 -14.52
C LYS A 93 -11.68 -10.32 -15.12
N VAL A 94 -12.07 -10.00 -16.36
CA VAL A 94 -13.17 -10.68 -17.06
C VAL A 94 -12.79 -10.99 -18.51
N PRO A 95 -13.44 -11.96 -19.17
CA PRO A 95 -13.41 -12.06 -20.62
C PRO A 95 -13.92 -10.78 -21.28
N LYS A 96 -13.28 -10.34 -22.37
CA LYS A 96 -13.50 -9.01 -22.99
C LYS A 96 -14.95 -8.67 -23.33
N GLN A 97 -15.78 -9.68 -23.64
CA GLN A 97 -17.20 -9.46 -23.94
C GLN A 97 -18.05 -9.03 -22.73
N TYR A 98 -17.52 -9.14 -21.52
CA TYR A 98 -18.20 -8.74 -20.28
C TYR A 98 -17.69 -7.40 -19.71
N LEU A 99 -16.89 -6.65 -20.46
CA LEU A 99 -16.39 -5.37 -20.00
C LEU A 99 -17.52 -4.37 -19.69
N ASP A 100 -18.57 -4.34 -20.50
CA ASP A 100 -19.73 -3.48 -20.24
C ASP A 100 -20.43 -3.80 -18.91
N THR A 101 -20.39 -5.07 -18.50
CA THR A 101 -20.86 -5.48 -17.16
C THR A 101 -20.02 -4.87 -16.04
N VAL A 102 -18.69 -4.90 -16.18
CA VAL A 102 -17.79 -4.26 -15.22
C VAL A 102 -18.03 -2.75 -15.16
N LEU A 103 -18.07 -2.08 -16.32
CA LEU A 103 -18.31 -0.64 -16.40
C LEU A 103 -19.64 -0.24 -15.76
N TYR A 104 -20.70 -1.05 -15.95
CA TYR A 104 -22.01 -0.85 -15.33
C TYR A 104 -21.91 -0.97 -13.80
N LEU A 105 -21.35 -2.06 -13.29
CA LEU A 105 -21.25 -2.31 -11.84
C LEU A 105 -20.45 -1.22 -11.14
N GLU A 106 -19.30 -0.85 -11.70
CA GLU A 106 -18.40 0.15 -11.13
C GLU A 106 -18.99 1.57 -11.19
N SER A 107 -19.64 1.94 -12.30
CA SER A 107 -20.30 3.24 -12.43
C SER A 107 -21.52 3.36 -11.53
N ASP A 108 -22.29 2.28 -11.36
CA ASP A 108 -23.47 2.30 -10.49
C ASP A 108 -23.10 2.47 -9.04
N ARG A 109 -22.04 1.76 -8.55
CA ARG A 109 -21.61 1.98 -7.17
C ARG A 109 -20.94 3.35 -6.94
N MET A 110 -20.25 3.92 -7.95
CA MET A 110 -19.72 5.28 -7.85
C MET A 110 -20.83 6.33 -7.79
N ALA A 111 -21.92 6.15 -8.55
CA ALA A 111 -23.00 7.14 -8.64
C ALA A 111 -24.09 6.94 -7.58
N ASN A 112 -24.41 5.70 -7.23
CA ASN A 112 -25.66 5.30 -6.62
C ASN A 112 -25.51 4.45 -5.35
N PHE A 113 -24.39 4.57 -4.63
CA PHE A 113 -24.14 3.84 -3.38
C PHE A 113 -25.11 4.23 -2.25
N ILE A 114 -25.32 5.54 -2.04
CA ILE A 114 -26.06 6.06 -0.87
C ILE A 114 -27.48 5.46 -0.74
N PRO A 115 -28.28 5.27 -1.81
CA PRO A 115 -29.60 4.67 -1.69
C PRO A 115 -29.61 3.23 -1.11
N ALA A 116 -28.51 2.52 -1.22
CA ALA A 116 -28.36 1.16 -0.64
C ALA A 116 -27.84 1.17 0.81
N LEU A 117 -27.28 2.30 1.27
CA LEU A 117 -26.75 2.44 2.62
C LEU A 117 -27.88 2.45 3.64
N ASN A 118 -27.83 1.57 4.64
CA ASN A 118 -28.73 1.52 5.75
C ASN A 118 -28.01 1.06 7.04
N SER A 119 -28.63 1.28 8.18
CA SER A 119 -28.04 0.98 9.50
C SER A 119 -27.73 -0.51 9.68
N GLU A 120 -28.59 -1.40 9.20
CA GLU A 120 -28.38 -2.85 9.32
C GLU A 120 -27.11 -3.30 8.57
N THR A 121 -26.97 -2.85 7.32
CA THR A 121 -25.80 -3.15 6.49
C THR A 121 -24.52 -2.59 7.11
N LEU A 122 -24.57 -1.35 7.62
CA LEU A 122 -23.45 -0.72 8.30
C LEU A 122 -23.03 -1.50 9.55
N GLU A 123 -23.95 -1.85 10.43
CA GLU A 123 -23.68 -2.62 11.66
C GLU A 123 -23.10 -4.00 11.33
N ASN A 124 -23.64 -4.67 10.32
CA ASN A 124 -23.12 -5.96 9.85
C ASN A 124 -21.67 -5.84 9.39
N GLN A 125 -21.32 -4.83 8.58
CA GLN A 125 -19.95 -4.64 8.08
C GLN A 125 -18.99 -4.19 9.16
N ILE A 126 -19.41 -3.38 10.11
CA ILE A 126 -18.63 -3.10 11.33
C ILE A 126 -18.31 -4.41 12.07
N GLY A 127 -19.28 -5.32 12.20
CA GLY A 127 -19.06 -6.64 12.77
C GLY A 127 -18.03 -7.48 11.99
N VAL A 128 -18.11 -7.46 10.66
CA VAL A 128 -17.14 -8.16 9.77
C VAL A 128 -15.73 -7.60 9.97
N VAL A 129 -15.55 -6.27 9.95
CA VAL A 129 -14.23 -5.62 10.13
C VAL A 129 -13.67 -5.90 11.53
N LYS A 130 -14.49 -5.89 12.60
CA LYS A 130 -14.06 -6.28 13.94
C LYS A 130 -13.56 -7.73 14.00
N ASN A 131 -14.27 -8.64 13.35
CA ASN A 131 -13.87 -10.05 13.26
C ASN A 131 -12.57 -10.21 12.47
N GLU A 132 -12.42 -9.50 11.35
CA GLU A 132 -11.21 -9.50 10.56
C GLU A 132 -10.02 -8.97 11.37
N ARG A 133 -10.19 -7.86 12.09
CA ARG A 133 -9.16 -7.33 12.98
C ARG A 133 -8.76 -8.36 14.03
N SER A 134 -9.75 -8.97 14.69
CA SER A 134 -9.48 -10.02 15.67
C SER A 134 -8.68 -11.18 15.07
N GLN A 135 -9.04 -11.64 13.87
CA GLN A 135 -8.37 -12.76 13.22
C GLN A 135 -6.98 -12.43 12.69
N ARG A 136 -6.76 -11.22 12.15
CA ARG A 136 -5.50 -10.84 11.48
C ARG A 136 -4.51 -10.12 12.39
N TYR A 137 -5.00 -9.49 13.46
CA TYR A 137 -4.18 -8.66 14.35
C TYR A 137 -4.24 -9.15 15.79
N ASP A 138 -5.40 -9.06 16.45
CA ASP A 138 -5.47 -9.22 17.91
C ASP A 138 -5.12 -10.65 18.36
N ASN A 139 -5.48 -11.68 17.57
CA ASN A 139 -5.24 -13.09 17.88
C ASN A 139 -4.05 -13.70 17.09
N GLN A 140 -3.24 -12.88 16.41
CA GLN A 140 -2.07 -13.36 15.71
C GLN A 140 -0.78 -13.02 16.46
N PRO A 141 0.18 -13.94 16.53
CA PRO A 141 1.52 -13.62 17.03
C PRO A 141 2.11 -12.42 16.29
N TYR A 142 2.59 -11.44 17.03
CA TYR A 142 3.09 -10.14 16.53
C TYR A 142 2.06 -9.27 15.80
N GLY A 143 0.78 -9.61 15.82
CA GLY A 143 -0.25 -8.94 15.02
C GLY A 143 -0.38 -7.44 15.35
N LEU A 144 -0.18 -7.06 16.60
CA LEU A 144 -0.19 -5.67 17.05
C LEU A 144 1.11 -4.90 16.79
N SER A 145 2.17 -5.56 16.29
CA SER A 145 3.50 -4.93 16.17
C SER A 145 3.52 -3.74 15.21
N GLU A 146 2.69 -3.74 14.16
CA GLU A 146 2.60 -2.57 13.27
C GLU A 146 1.91 -1.40 13.96
N GLU A 147 0.76 -1.62 14.59
CA GLU A 147 0.04 -0.59 15.35
C GLU A 147 0.91 0.00 16.48
N LYS A 148 1.64 -0.85 17.22
CA LYS A 148 2.59 -0.41 18.23
C LYS A 148 3.77 0.37 17.64
N SER A 149 4.23 0.01 16.43
CA SER A 149 5.23 0.82 15.72
C SER A 149 4.71 2.20 15.38
N LEU A 150 3.46 2.33 14.89
CA LEU A 150 2.87 3.63 14.57
C LEU A 150 2.74 4.53 15.81
N GLN A 151 2.42 3.96 16.98
CA GLN A 151 2.33 4.69 18.25
C GLN A 151 3.65 5.34 18.68
N ILE A 152 4.79 4.72 18.37
CA ILE A 152 6.11 5.29 18.70
C ILE A 152 6.67 6.18 17.58
N LEU A 153 6.14 6.06 16.38
CA LEU A 153 6.59 6.85 15.23
C LEU A 153 5.87 8.19 15.11
N TYR A 154 4.58 8.22 15.46
CA TYR A 154 3.72 9.37 15.20
C TYR A 154 3.00 9.84 16.47
N LYS A 155 2.74 11.16 16.55
CA LYS A 155 1.77 11.71 17.49
C LYS A 155 0.36 11.41 17.00
N GLU A 156 -0.57 11.44 17.94
CA GLU A 156 -1.99 11.38 17.61
C GLU A 156 -2.38 12.56 16.69
N GLY A 157 -3.20 12.28 15.69
CA GLY A 157 -3.58 13.27 14.65
C GLY A 157 -2.73 13.24 13.39
N HIS A 158 -1.54 12.61 13.40
CA HIS A 158 -0.80 12.38 12.16
C HIS A 158 -1.57 11.40 11.27
N PRO A 159 -1.70 11.63 9.95
CA PRO A 159 -2.49 10.78 9.04
C PRO A 159 -2.08 9.30 9.05
N TYR A 160 -0.81 9.00 9.30
CA TYR A 160 -0.30 7.62 9.38
C TYR A 160 -0.19 7.08 10.81
N SER A 161 -0.81 7.72 11.81
CA SER A 161 -0.68 7.30 13.22
C SER A 161 -1.50 6.06 13.58
N LYS A 162 -2.43 5.64 12.74
CA LYS A 162 -3.34 4.52 12.98
C LYS A 162 -3.18 3.44 11.90
N PRO A 163 -3.46 2.15 12.23
CA PRO A 163 -3.46 1.09 11.22
C PRO A 163 -4.62 1.26 10.23
N ILE A 164 -4.46 0.76 9.01
CA ILE A 164 -5.46 0.87 7.94
C ILE A 164 -6.82 0.30 8.36
N ILE A 165 -6.81 -0.83 9.07
CA ILE A 165 -8.04 -1.46 9.58
C ILE A 165 -8.72 -0.66 10.70
N GLY A 166 -8.04 0.34 11.26
CA GLY A 166 -8.49 1.10 12.42
C GLY A 166 -8.11 0.47 13.75
N THR A 167 -8.28 1.22 14.85
CA THR A 167 -8.09 0.71 16.21
C THR A 167 -9.39 0.12 16.75
N LEU A 168 -9.29 -0.86 17.66
CA LEU A 168 -10.46 -1.53 18.23
C LEU A 168 -11.43 -0.54 18.89
N ASP A 169 -10.88 0.51 19.51
CA ASP A 169 -11.66 1.54 20.21
C ASP A 169 -12.43 2.47 19.27
N GLU A 170 -12.00 2.60 18.01
CA GLU A 170 -12.59 3.52 17.04
C GLU A 170 -13.49 2.80 16.03
N ILE A 171 -13.19 1.52 15.72
CA ILE A 171 -14.06 0.70 14.86
C ILE A 171 -15.45 0.55 15.50
N GLY A 172 -16.46 1.06 14.82
CA GLY A 172 -17.86 1.05 15.29
C GLY A 172 -18.35 2.35 15.89
N LYS A 173 -17.51 3.39 15.89
CA LYS A 173 -17.95 4.76 16.21
C LYS A 173 -18.49 5.51 14.98
N TYR A 174 -18.61 4.82 13.85
CA TYR A 174 -19.12 5.41 12.61
C TYR A 174 -20.64 5.46 12.60
N SER A 175 -21.19 6.61 12.28
CA SER A 175 -22.61 6.77 11.96
C SER A 175 -22.85 6.61 10.45
N GLN A 176 -24.10 6.39 10.06
CA GLN A 176 -24.47 6.39 8.66
C GLN A 176 -24.11 7.72 7.98
N GLN A 177 -24.26 8.84 8.69
CA GLN A 177 -23.87 10.16 8.20
C GLN A 177 -22.36 10.24 7.89
N ASP A 178 -21.50 9.66 8.72
CA ASP A 178 -20.04 9.64 8.45
C ASP A 178 -19.71 8.90 7.17
N VAL A 179 -20.37 7.78 6.92
CA VAL A 179 -20.22 7.01 5.68
C VAL A 179 -20.71 7.78 4.47
N GLU A 180 -21.86 8.45 4.58
CA GLU A 180 -22.41 9.30 3.52
C GLU A 180 -21.48 10.49 3.20
N GLU A 181 -20.98 11.19 4.22
CA GLU A 181 -20.07 12.33 4.05
C GLU A 181 -18.76 11.90 3.41
N PHE A 182 -18.21 10.75 3.86
CA PHE A 182 -17.00 10.18 3.29
C PHE A 182 -17.17 9.80 1.82
N PHE A 183 -18.30 9.16 1.47
CA PHE A 183 -18.62 8.86 0.08
C PHE A 183 -18.71 10.12 -0.77
N LYS A 184 -19.57 11.06 -0.35
CA LYS A 184 -19.81 12.32 -1.09
C LYS A 184 -18.53 13.12 -1.30
N LEU A 185 -17.57 13.03 -0.36
CA LEU A 185 -16.32 13.76 -0.46
C LEU A 185 -15.33 13.08 -1.40
N TYR A 186 -15.11 11.78 -1.28
CA TYR A 186 -13.97 11.11 -1.89
C TYR A 186 -14.30 10.22 -3.09
N TYR A 187 -15.51 9.67 -3.18
CA TYR A 187 -15.90 8.73 -4.24
C TYR A 187 -16.53 9.46 -5.44
N ALA A 188 -15.74 10.33 -6.05
CA ALA A 188 -16.13 11.14 -7.18
C ALA A 188 -15.19 10.93 -8.38
N PRO A 189 -15.66 11.13 -9.63
CA PRO A 189 -14.87 10.94 -10.84
C PRO A 189 -13.54 11.69 -10.82
N ASN A 190 -13.53 12.95 -10.38
CA ASN A 190 -12.32 13.77 -10.33
C ASN A 190 -11.35 13.41 -9.19
N ASN A 191 -11.67 12.38 -8.39
CA ASN A 191 -10.77 11.76 -7.41
C ASN A 191 -10.39 10.32 -7.78
N ALA A 192 -10.81 9.85 -8.95
CA ALA A 192 -10.62 8.48 -9.39
C ALA A 192 -9.78 8.39 -10.67
N THR A 193 -9.12 7.26 -10.84
CA THR A 193 -8.40 6.91 -12.08
C THR A 193 -8.73 5.47 -12.45
N ILE A 194 -9.14 5.25 -13.70
CA ILE A 194 -9.35 3.92 -14.27
C ILE A 194 -8.11 3.52 -15.05
N ALA A 195 -7.55 2.35 -14.78
CA ALA A 195 -6.59 1.67 -15.65
C ALA A 195 -7.22 0.44 -16.28
N LEU A 196 -7.17 0.36 -17.58
CA LEU A 196 -7.72 -0.75 -18.37
C LEU A 196 -6.60 -1.42 -19.17
N VAL A 197 -6.43 -2.72 -18.99
CA VAL A 197 -5.40 -3.52 -19.69
C VAL A 197 -6.06 -4.71 -20.38
N GLY A 198 -5.93 -4.81 -21.71
CA GLY A 198 -6.50 -5.93 -22.45
C GLY A 198 -6.70 -5.70 -23.94
N ASP A 199 -7.50 -6.58 -24.56
CA ASP A 199 -7.81 -6.50 -26.00
C ASP A 199 -9.08 -5.68 -26.26
N PHE A 200 -8.90 -4.42 -26.62
CA PHE A 200 -9.98 -3.48 -26.95
C PHE A 200 -9.58 -2.52 -28.07
N ASN A 201 -10.59 -1.86 -28.65
CA ASN A 201 -10.37 -0.70 -29.51
C ASN A 201 -10.51 0.58 -28.67
N GLU A 202 -9.49 1.44 -28.66
CA GLU A 202 -9.45 2.63 -27.79
C GLU A 202 -10.61 3.60 -28.05
N LYS A 203 -10.96 3.87 -29.31
CA LYS A 203 -12.07 4.78 -29.64
C LYS A 203 -13.43 4.24 -29.18
N THR A 204 -13.61 2.93 -29.28
CA THR A 204 -14.85 2.27 -28.84
C THR A 204 -14.92 2.25 -27.30
N ILE A 205 -13.83 1.86 -26.65
CA ILE A 205 -13.84 1.75 -25.20
C ILE A 205 -14.01 3.09 -24.48
N MET A 206 -13.43 4.18 -25.03
CA MET A 206 -13.65 5.52 -24.47
C MET A 206 -15.13 5.94 -24.55
N LYS A 207 -15.84 5.59 -25.64
CA LYS A 207 -17.29 5.85 -25.75
C LYS A 207 -18.08 5.04 -24.71
N HIS A 208 -17.69 3.79 -24.42
CA HIS A 208 -18.34 2.97 -23.40
C HIS A 208 -18.06 3.54 -22.01
N ILE A 209 -16.83 3.90 -21.70
CA ILE A 209 -16.48 4.52 -20.41
C ILE A 209 -17.25 5.84 -20.23
N ASP A 210 -17.29 6.69 -21.24
CA ASP A 210 -18.05 7.96 -21.21
C ASP A 210 -19.55 7.73 -21.02
N LYS A 211 -20.12 6.72 -21.68
CA LYS A 211 -21.53 6.34 -21.52
C LYS A 211 -21.89 6.00 -20.08
N TYR A 212 -21.01 5.27 -19.36
CA TYR A 212 -21.27 4.82 -17.99
C TYR A 212 -20.86 5.85 -16.94
N PHE A 213 -19.72 6.50 -17.12
CA PHE A 213 -19.14 7.39 -16.12
C PHE A 213 -19.32 8.88 -16.42
N GLY A 214 -19.47 9.28 -17.68
CA GLY A 214 -19.46 10.69 -18.10
C GLY A 214 -20.54 11.56 -17.46
N GLY A 215 -21.70 10.97 -17.13
CA GLY A 215 -22.81 11.67 -16.45
C GLY A 215 -22.66 11.80 -14.95
N ILE A 216 -21.68 11.17 -14.32
CA ILE A 216 -21.48 11.21 -12.86
C ILE A 216 -20.87 12.56 -12.48
N GLN A 217 -21.42 13.20 -11.44
CA GLN A 217 -21.01 14.54 -11.01
C GLN A 217 -19.63 14.51 -10.33
N SER A 218 -18.77 15.45 -10.72
CA SER A 218 -17.51 15.72 -10.00
C SER A 218 -17.76 16.39 -8.66
N ASN A 219 -16.81 16.25 -7.72
CA ASN A 219 -16.85 16.97 -6.46
C ASN A 219 -15.88 18.16 -6.47
N PRO A 220 -16.35 19.41 -6.41
CA PRO A 220 -15.50 20.58 -6.40
C PRO A 220 -14.67 20.74 -5.11
N LYS A 221 -15.03 20.02 -4.02
CA LYS A 221 -14.32 20.09 -2.73
C LYS A 221 -13.09 19.16 -2.66
N ILE A 222 -12.84 18.34 -3.68
CA ILE A 222 -11.77 17.36 -3.62
C ILE A 222 -10.39 17.99 -3.51
N GLU A 223 -10.15 19.11 -4.18
CA GLU A 223 -8.87 19.81 -4.11
C GLU A 223 -8.65 20.45 -2.72
N GLU A 224 -9.70 20.97 -2.10
CA GLU A 224 -9.64 21.47 -0.71
C GLU A 224 -9.33 20.34 0.27
N ALA A 225 -9.94 19.16 0.10
CA ALA A 225 -9.67 17.98 0.92
C ALA A 225 -8.23 17.50 0.78
N LYS A 226 -7.65 17.50 -0.43
CA LYS A 226 -6.25 17.15 -0.69
C LYS A 226 -5.30 18.13 0.01
N VAL A 227 -5.52 19.44 -0.17
CA VAL A 227 -4.72 20.48 0.50
C VAL A 227 -4.81 20.34 2.03
N GLY A 228 -5.99 20.09 2.57
CA GLY A 228 -6.19 19.87 4.00
C GLY A 228 -5.41 18.64 4.52
N LEU A 229 -5.36 17.56 3.74
CA LEU A 229 -4.57 16.39 4.09
C LEU A 229 -3.06 16.69 4.04
N GLU A 230 -2.59 17.37 3.00
CA GLU A 230 -1.18 17.79 2.89
C GLU A 230 -0.75 18.69 4.05
N GLN A 231 -1.60 19.61 4.48
CA GLN A 231 -1.36 20.44 5.66
C GLN A 231 -1.23 19.59 6.94
N ARG A 232 -2.03 18.52 7.10
CA ARG A 232 -1.91 17.60 8.24
C ARG A 232 -0.57 16.87 8.27
N TYR A 233 0.02 16.54 7.12
CA TYR A 233 1.38 15.96 7.05
C TYR A 233 2.46 17.00 7.36
N ALA A 234 2.26 18.24 6.96
CA ALA A 234 3.23 19.32 7.12
C ALA A 234 3.32 19.88 8.56
N VAL A 235 2.43 19.46 9.48
CA VAL A 235 2.50 19.92 10.88
C VAL A 235 3.81 19.46 11.52
N GLU A 236 4.63 20.42 11.93
CA GLU A 236 5.91 20.17 12.59
C GLU A 236 5.74 19.32 13.86
N ASN A 237 6.73 18.48 14.14
CA ASN A 237 6.81 17.66 15.36
C ASN A 237 5.75 16.57 15.52
N GLN A 238 5.05 16.17 14.47
CA GLN A 238 4.16 15.00 14.55
C GLN A 238 4.92 13.66 14.44
N LYS A 239 6.13 13.67 13.88
CA LYS A 239 7.04 12.52 13.85
C LYS A 239 7.83 12.46 15.15
N LYS A 240 8.07 11.26 15.63
CA LYS A 240 8.84 10.99 16.84
C LYS A 240 10.13 10.26 16.46
N SER A 241 11.22 10.56 17.17
CA SER A 241 12.49 9.84 17.08
C SER A 241 12.92 9.35 18.45
N LYS A 242 13.84 8.39 18.48
CA LYS A 242 14.42 7.85 19.72
C LYS A 242 13.37 7.38 20.75
N GLN A 243 12.26 6.85 20.24
CA GLN A 243 11.23 6.27 21.11
C GLN A 243 11.49 4.79 21.30
N PHE A 244 11.11 4.29 22.47
CA PHE A 244 11.21 2.88 22.83
C PHE A 244 9.86 2.38 23.33
N LEU A 245 9.45 1.21 22.84
CA LEU A 245 8.28 0.49 23.32
C LEU A 245 8.61 -1.00 23.41
N GLU A 246 8.27 -1.59 24.55
CA GLU A 246 8.35 -3.02 24.77
C GLU A 246 6.98 -3.52 25.24
N TYR A 247 6.53 -4.66 24.71
CA TYR A 247 5.31 -5.31 25.17
C TYR A 247 5.42 -6.83 25.07
N HIS A 248 4.59 -7.52 25.85
CA HIS A 248 4.50 -8.97 25.86
C HIS A 248 3.37 -9.46 24.94
N ASP A 249 3.65 -10.55 24.19
CA ASP A 249 2.69 -11.19 23.30
C ASP A 249 2.84 -12.71 23.36
N GLU A 250 1.86 -13.44 22.82
CA GLU A 250 1.88 -14.90 22.71
C GLU A 250 2.79 -15.37 21.59
N VAL A 251 4.09 -15.16 21.75
CA VAL A 251 5.10 -15.48 20.75
C VAL A 251 6.13 -16.48 21.26
N ASN A 252 6.57 -17.37 20.37
CA ASN A 252 7.63 -18.32 20.67
C ASN A 252 9.04 -17.72 20.53
N LEU A 253 9.19 -16.68 19.72
CA LEU A 253 10.41 -15.94 19.50
C LEU A 253 10.18 -14.47 19.78
N GLU A 254 11.13 -13.84 20.42
CA GLU A 254 11.11 -12.39 20.56
C GLU A 254 11.32 -11.70 19.23
N LEU A 255 10.93 -10.42 19.15
CA LEU A 255 11.14 -9.61 17.97
C LEU A 255 11.71 -8.25 18.38
N ILE A 256 12.71 -7.79 17.64
CA ILE A 256 13.20 -6.41 17.69
C ILE A 256 12.98 -5.75 16.33
N ARG A 257 12.57 -4.48 16.38
CA ARG A 257 12.40 -3.66 15.18
C ARG A 257 13.04 -2.29 15.42
N LEU A 258 13.94 -1.89 14.53
CA LEU A 258 14.53 -0.56 14.48
C LEU A 258 13.91 0.17 13.29
N ILE A 259 13.43 1.41 13.49
CA ILE A 259 12.61 2.13 12.51
C ILE A 259 13.11 3.57 12.39
N TRP A 260 13.38 3.99 11.16
CA TRP A 260 13.76 5.36 10.80
C TRP A 260 12.68 5.99 9.94
N HIS A 261 12.44 7.26 10.14
CA HIS A 261 11.64 8.06 9.21
C HIS A 261 12.45 8.40 7.96
N THR A 262 11.74 8.39 6.82
CA THR A 262 12.18 9.07 5.59
C THR A 262 11.05 9.97 5.14
N ASP A 263 11.36 11.05 4.43
CA ASP A 263 10.34 11.94 3.90
C ASP A 263 9.65 11.34 2.66
N LYS A 264 8.85 12.17 1.97
CA LYS A 264 8.30 11.83 0.66
C LYS A 264 9.44 11.46 -0.29
N LEU A 265 9.29 10.34 -0.98
CA LEU A 265 10.30 9.79 -1.87
C LEU A 265 9.93 10.06 -3.33
N SER A 266 10.92 10.43 -4.13
CA SER A 266 10.83 10.32 -5.59
C SER A 266 10.88 8.84 -6.01
N LEU A 267 10.56 8.54 -7.28
CA LEU A 267 10.75 7.20 -7.83
C LEU A 267 12.20 6.73 -7.65
N ARG A 268 13.18 7.61 -7.94
CA ARG A 268 14.61 7.28 -7.77
C ARG A 268 14.96 6.93 -6.34
N ASP A 269 14.49 7.70 -5.37
CA ASP A 269 14.77 7.47 -3.94
C ASP A 269 14.13 6.16 -3.47
N SER A 270 12.90 5.87 -3.92
CA SER A 270 12.22 4.60 -3.63
C SER A 270 13.00 3.39 -4.15
N ILE A 271 13.57 3.49 -5.35
CA ILE A 271 14.43 2.46 -5.94
C ILE A 271 15.69 2.27 -5.10
N LEU A 272 16.40 3.35 -4.76
CA LEU A 272 17.64 3.29 -4.01
C LEU A 272 17.43 2.69 -2.61
N LEU A 273 16.37 3.08 -1.91
CA LEU A 273 16.03 2.53 -0.58
C LEU A 273 15.56 1.08 -0.64
N SER A 274 14.88 0.68 -1.72
CA SER A 274 14.51 -0.72 -1.97
C SER A 274 15.75 -1.57 -2.22
N LEU A 275 16.71 -1.07 -2.98
CA LEU A 275 18.00 -1.72 -3.17
C LEU A 275 18.80 -1.79 -1.88
N LEU A 276 18.83 -0.71 -1.07
CA LEU A 276 19.46 -0.72 0.26
C LEU A 276 18.84 -1.80 1.16
N SER A 277 17.51 -1.91 1.20
CA SER A 277 16.84 -2.97 1.96
C SER A 277 17.27 -4.37 1.52
N SER A 278 17.43 -4.56 0.21
CA SER A 278 17.87 -5.83 -0.39
C SER A 278 19.34 -6.12 -0.15
N VAL A 279 20.21 -5.10 -0.18
CA VAL A 279 21.63 -5.21 0.18
C VAL A 279 21.79 -5.66 1.63
N LEU A 280 20.99 -5.09 2.54
CA LEU A 280 21.07 -5.42 3.96
C LEU A 280 20.47 -6.80 4.28
N ALA A 281 19.32 -7.19 3.73
CA ALA A 281 18.62 -8.42 4.14
C ALA A 281 17.81 -9.15 3.05
N GLY A 282 17.90 -8.78 1.76
CA GLY A 282 17.04 -9.31 0.68
C GLY A 282 17.44 -10.67 0.11
N SER A 283 18.64 -11.16 0.37
CA SER A 283 19.19 -12.40 -0.19
C SER A 283 20.06 -13.17 0.80
N LYS A 284 20.43 -14.41 0.47
CA LYS A 284 21.34 -15.21 1.31
C LYS A 284 22.73 -14.56 1.49
N SER A 285 23.16 -13.76 0.54
CA SER A 285 24.46 -13.06 0.55
C SER A 285 24.39 -11.65 1.12
N SER A 286 23.16 -11.15 1.43
CA SER A 286 22.97 -9.83 2.02
C SER A 286 23.62 -9.72 3.40
N VAL A 287 24.05 -8.51 3.75
CA VAL A 287 24.89 -8.22 4.93
C VAL A 287 24.41 -8.92 6.19
N PHE A 288 23.18 -8.65 6.62
CA PHE A 288 22.63 -9.23 7.84
C PHE A 288 22.28 -10.70 7.70
N THR A 289 21.77 -11.12 6.54
CA THR A 289 21.39 -12.52 6.32
C THR A 289 22.65 -13.41 6.37
N LYS A 290 23.73 -12.98 5.72
CA LYS A 290 25.00 -13.71 5.76
C LYS A 290 25.56 -13.73 7.17
N THR A 291 25.78 -12.56 7.79
CA THR A 291 26.48 -12.45 9.08
C THR A 291 25.64 -12.96 10.24
N LEU A 292 24.46 -12.42 10.47
CA LEU A 292 23.68 -12.68 11.69
C LEU A 292 22.88 -13.99 11.63
N LYS A 293 22.35 -14.35 10.43
CA LYS A 293 21.51 -15.54 10.28
C LYS A 293 22.34 -16.79 9.95
N ASN A 294 23.30 -16.70 8.99
CA ASN A 294 24.01 -17.87 8.49
C ASN A 294 25.31 -18.15 9.26
N ASP A 295 26.18 -17.14 9.44
CA ASP A 295 27.49 -17.31 10.05
C ASP A 295 27.41 -17.35 11.59
N MET A 296 26.89 -16.29 12.22
CA MET A 296 26.77 -16.20 13.69
C MET A 296 25.59 -17.00 14.23
N ARG A 297 24.55 -17.21 13.44
CA ARG A 297 23.34 -17.97 13.78
C ARG A 297 22.62 -17.45 15.04
N ILE A 298 22.65 -16.13 15.25
CA ILE A 298 21.99 -15.50 16.42
C ILE A 298 20.56 -15.08 16.15
N VAL A 299 20.16 -14.94 14.89
CA VAL A 299 18.76 -14.66 14.51
C VAL A 299 18.13 -15.84 13.75
N GLN A 300 16.85 -16.06 13.99
CA GLN A 300 16.04 -16.99 13.19
C GLN A 300 15.66 -16.35 11.86
N ASP A 301 15.30 -15.06 11.90
CA ASP A 301 14.98 -14.29 10.73
C ASP A 301 15.41 -12.83 10.89
N ILE A 302 15.73 -12.19 9.77
CA ILE A 302 16.02 -10.77 9.68
C ILE A 302 15.57 -10.23 8.34
N SER A 303 14.91 -9.09 8.34
CA SER A 303 14.40 -8.42 7.14
C SER A 303 14.60 -6.92 7.22
N CYS A 304 14.75 -6.29 6.06
CA CYS A 304 14.72 -4.84 5.90
C CYS A 304 13.62 -4.48 4.91
N SER A 305 12.98 -3.35 5.09
CA SER A 305 11.95 -2.86 4.17
C SER A 305 11.79 -1.35 4.23
N ILE A 306 11.36 -0.76 3.11
CA ILE A 306 10.88 0.61 3.02
C ILE A 306 9.37 0.59 2.80
N SER A 307 8.62 1.49 3.43
CA SER A 307 7.19 1.67 3.12
C SER A 307 7.02 2.43 1.82
N GLY A 308 5.97 2.11 1.07
CA GLY A 308 5.61 2.82 -0.17
C GLY A 308 4.45 3.79 0.06
N ARG A 309 4.60 4.78 0.95
CA ARG A 309 3.58 5.78 1.28
C ARG A 309 3.83 7.08 0.53
N LYS A 310 2.79 7.85 0.31
CA LYS A 310 2.84 9.04 -0.54
C LYS A 310 3.60 10.22 0.08
N TYR A 311 3.47 10.42 1.40
CA TYR A 311 3.94 11.66 2.06
C TYR A 311 5.06 11.45 3.07
N ASP A 312 5.05 10.33 3.79
CA ASP A 312 6.06 9.99 4.79
C ASP A 312 6.33 8.50 4.78
N ASN A 313 7.59 8.14 4.64
CA ASN A 313 8.00 6.76 4.56
C ASN A 313 8.83 6.36 5.78
N ILE A 314 8.95 5.07 6.01
CA ILE A 314 9.76 4.50 7.09
C ILE A 314 10.65 3.40 6.54
N PHE A 315 11.92 3.43 6.93
CA PHE A 315 12.84 2.32 6.73
C PHE A 315 12.89 1.50 8.02
N LYS A 316 12.72 0.19 7.93
CA LYS A 316 12.71 -0.68 9.11
C LYS A 316 13.61 -1.90 8.97
N ILE A 317 14.29 -2.24 10.04
CA ILE A 317 15.03 -3.50 10.24
C ILE A 317 14.26 -4.29 11.30
N THR A 318 13.86 -5.51 10.96
CA THR A 318 13.12 -6.39 11.88
C THR A 318 13.91 -7.69 12.03
N ALA A 319 14.22 -8.08 13.26
CA ALA A 319 14.93 -9.33 13.56
C ALA A 319 14.18 -10.15 14.61
N LYS A 320 14.23 -11.48 14.47
CA LYS A 320 13.74 -12.45 15.47
C LYS A 320 14.96 -13.20 16.02
N PRO A 321 15.38 -12.95 17.26
CA PRO A 321 16.46 -13.72 17.92
C PRO A 321 16.14 -15.23 17.91
N LYS A 322 17.16 -16.07 17.84
CA LYS A 322 16.99 -17.51 18.07
C LYS A 322 16.72 -17.80 19.54
N PRO A 323 16.10 -18.95 19.86
CA PRO A 323 15.90 -19.37 21.24
C PRO A 323 17.22 -19.32 22.04
N GLY A 324 17.17 -18.72 23.23
CA GLY A 324 18.33 -18.56 24.11
C GLY A 324 19.29 -17.43 23.74
N LYS A 325 19.03 -16.65 22.70
CA LYS A 325 19.77 -15.44 22.39
C LYS A 325 19.10 -14.22 22.99
N ASN A 326 19.93 -13.34 23.57
CA ASN A 326 19.46 -12.12 24.20
C ASN A 326 19.17 -11.06 23.12
N ILE A 327 18.06 -10.36 23.25
CA ILE A 327 17.61 -9.32 22.31
C ILE A 327 18.61 -8.14 22.26
N GLU A 328 19.27 -7.79 23.40
CA GLU A 328 20.29 -6.74 23.46
C GLU A 328 21.56 -7.17 22.70
N GLU A 329 21.97 -8.43 22.83
CA GLU A 329 23.08 -8.99 22.06
C GLU A 329 22.81 -8.87 20.55
N VAL A 330 21.60 -9.27 20.13
CA VAL A 330 21.19 -9.19 18.72
C VAL A 330 21.12 -7.74 18.23
N LYS A 331 20.60 -6.82 19.03
CA LYS A 331 20.61 -5.38 18.71
C LYS A 331 22.03 -4.86 18.55
N GLY A 332 22.91 -5.16 19.51
CA GLY A 332 24.31 -4.75 19.45
C GLY A 332 25.00 -5.22 18.16
N GLU A 333 24.77 -6.46 17.76
CA GLU A 333 25.30 -7.01 16.54
C GLU A 333 24.70 -6.40 15.27
N ILE A 334 23.39 -6.10 15.25
CA ILE A 334 22.77 -5.37 14.13
C ILE A 334 23.46 -4.01 13.95
N LEU A 335 23.63 -3.23 15.03
CA LEU A 335 24.26 -1.91 14.98
C LEU A 335 25.75 -2.00 14.61
N LEU A 336 26.47 -3.01 15.11
CA LEU A 336 27.87 -3.25 14.76
C LEU A 336 28.03 -3.55 13.26
N GLN A 337 27.20 -4.45 12.72
CA GLN A 337 27.24 -4.80 11.30
C GLN A 337 26.79 -3.63 10.43
N LEU A 338 25.84 -2.81 10.91
CA LEU A 338 25.42 -1.59 10.23
C LEU A 338 26.57 -0.58 10.14
N ASN A 339 27.24 -0.31 11.26
CA ASN A 339 28.39 0.60 11.28
C ASN A 339 29.55 0.09 10.38
N LYS A 340 29.80 -1.21 10.38
CA LYS A 340 30.76 -1.83 9.47
C LYS A 340 30.37 -1.62 8.01
N PHE A 341 29.11 -1.89 7.66
CA PHE A 341 28.59 -1.63 6.32
C PHE A 341 28.74 -0.17 5.89
N LEU A 342 28.39 0.79 6.78
CA LEU A 342 28.52 2.22 6.51
C LEU A 342 29.98 2.66 6.28
N SER A 343 30.95 1.95 6.87
CA SER A 343 32.39 2.23 6.69
C SER A 343 33.02 1.53 5.48
N GLU A 344 32.59 0.31 5.19
CA GLU A 344 33.18 -0.53 4.12
C GLU A 344 32.52 -0.28 2.75
N GLY A 345 31.23 0.13 2.73
CA GLY A 345 30.48 0.35 1.50
C GLY A 345 29.94 -0.93 0.87
N ILE A 346 29.62 -0.86 -0.41
CA ILE A 346 29.00 -1.94 -1.19
C ILE A 346 29.96 -2.39 -2.28
N ASP A 347 30.27 -3.68 -2.32
CA ASP A 347 31.01 -4.29 -3.41
C ASP A 347 30.19 -4.30 -4.71
N GLU A 348 30.76 -3.83 -5.81
CA GLU A 348 30.07 -3.68 -7.10
C GLU A 348 29.56 -5.01 -7.69
N LYS A 349 30.30 -6.11 -7.51
CA LYS A 349 29.89 -7.43 -7.98
C LYS A 349 28.70 -7.94 -7.17
N PHE A 350 28.72 -7.70 -5.87
CA PHE A 350 27.60 -8.02 -4.98
C PHE A 350 26.35 -7.19 -5.35
N LEU A 351 26.50 -5.86 -5.52
CA LEU A 351 25.41 -4.97 -5.92
C LEU A 351 24.79 -5.41 -7.24
N ARG A 352 25.59 -5.80 -8.24
CA ARG A 352 25.08 -6.33 -9.51
C ARG A 352 24.19 -7.55 -9.32
N GLY A 353 24.57 -8.46 -8.42
CA GLY A 353 23.74 -9.62 -8.06
C GLY A 353 22.40 -9.23 -7.45
N ILE A 354 22.37 -8.25 -6.56
CA ILE A 354 21.15 -7.70 -5.93
C ILE A 354 20.27 -7.02 -6.98
N LYS A 355 20.83 -6.19 -7.86
CA LYS A 355 20.11 -5.52 -8.94
C LYS A 355 19.44 -6.55 -9.88
N ASN A 356 20.18 -7.57 -10.31
CA ASN A 356 19.62 -8.63 -11.16
C ASN A 356 18.45 -9.37 -10.50
N TYR A 357 18.58 -9.67 -9.20
CA TYR A 357 17.51 -10.30 -8.43
C TYR A 357 16.25 -9.39 -8.37
N TYR A 358 16.46 -8.11 -8.08
CA TYR A 358 15.36 -7.13 -7.97
C TYR A 358 14.70 -6.88 -9.33
N MET A 359 15.48 -6.73 -10.40
CA MET A 359 14.95 -6.62 -11.77
C MET A 359 14.12 -7.83 -12.18
N ALA A 360 14.58 -9.04 -11.85
CA ALA A 360 13.80 -10.25 -12.12
C ALA A 360 12.48 -10.29 -11.31
N PHE A 361 12.48 -9.79 -10.09
CA PHE A 361 11.28 -9.64 -9.27
C PHE A 361 10.33 -8.60 -9.88
N PHE A 362 10.84 -7.44 -10.27
CA PHE A 362 10.09 -6.38 -10.93
C PHE A 362 9.42 -6.90 -12.22
N ILE A 363 10.17 -7.54 -13.12
CA ILE A 363 9.64 -8.10 -14.37
C ILE A 363 8.51 -9.10 -14.09
N ARG A 364 8.69 -10.01 -13.12
CA ARG A 364 7.65 -10.97 -12.72
C ARG A 364 6.42 -10.29 -12.14
N GLY A 365 6.59 -9.19 -11.42
CA GLY A 365 5.49 -8.37 -10.92
C GLY A 365 4.60 -7.78 -12.03
N LEU A 366 5.16 -7.62 -13.25
CA LEU A 366 4.41 -7.15 -14.42
C LEU A 366 3.67 -8.27 -15.17
N GLU A 367 3.87 -9.54 -14.78
CA GLU A 367 3.11 -10.64 -15.35
C GLU A 367 1.65 -10.55 -14.89
N GLY A 368 0.74 -10.59 -15.84
CA GLY A 368 -0.68 -10.50 -15.59
C GLY A 368 -1.28 -9.10 -15.71
N SER A 369 -2.42 -9.03 -16.38
CA SER A 369 -3.08 -7.76 -16.73
C SER A 369 -3.54 -6.96 -15.50
N ILE A 370 -3.97 -7.62 -14.41
CA ILE A 370 -4.34 -6.95 -13.14
C ILE A 370 -3.14 -6.23 -12.55
N ASN A 371 -1.98 -6.89 -12.46
CA ASN A 371 -0.79 -6.27 -11.90
C ASN A 371 -0.35 -5.05 -12.73
N LEU A 372 -0.41 -5.16 -14.06
CA LEU A 372 -0.14 -4.03 -14.95
C LEU A 372 -1.11 -2.87 -14.71
N ALA A 373 -2.42 -3.13 -14.60
CA ALA A 373 -3.42 -2.10 -14.33
C ALA A 373 -3.14 -1.40 -12.99
N LYS A 374 -2.86 -2.16 -11.93
CA LYS A 374 -2.52 -1.62 -10.61
C LYS A 374 -1.22 -0.80 -10.62
N HIS A 375 -0.17 -1.27 -11.31
CA HIS A 375 1.06 -0.49 -11.45
C HIS A 375 0.84 0.83 -12.19
N ILE A 376 0.07 0.81 -13.29
CA ILE A 376 -0.28 2.01 -14.06
C ILE A 376 -0.99 3.03 -13.17
N ASN A 377 -2.01 2.60 -12.40
CA ASN A 377 -2.73 3.47 -11.47
C ASN A 377 -1.84 3.96 -10.34
N SER A 378 -1.01 3.10 -9.76
CA SER A 378 -0.08 3.47 -8.68
C SER A 378 0.95 4.51 -9.16
N TYR A 379 1.51 4.37 -10.34
CA TYR A 379 2.43 5.37 -10.89
C TYR A 379 1.74 6.71 -11.10
N GLU A 380 0.53 6.71 -11.67
CA GLU A 380 -0.24 7.94 -11.85
C GLU A 380 -0.58 8.61 -10.52
N ALA A 381 -1.03 7.83 -9.52
CA ALA A 381 -1.43 8.35 -8.22
C ALA A 381 -0.25 8.93 -7.42
N ASN A 382 0.92 8.25 -7.46
CA ASN A 382 2.07 8.63 -6.64
C ASN A 382 3.00 9.62 -7.33
N PHE A 383 3.13 9.55 -8.67
CA PHE A 383 4.13 10.33 -9.42
C PHE A 383 3.52 11.20 -10.52
N GLY A 384 2.21 11.13 -10.77
CA GLY A 384 1.53 11.91 -11.82
C GLY A 384 1.89 11.51 -13.25
N LYS A 385 2.40 10.29 -13.43
CA LYS A 385 2.85 9.76 -14.73
C LYS A 385 2.60 8.25 -14.81
N ALA A 386 1.65 7.84 -15.61
CA ALA A 386 1.18 6.45 -15.70
C ALA A 386 2.23 5.45 -16.23
N ASN A 387 3.17 5.90 -17.07
CA ASN A 387 4.16 5.03 -17.71
C ASN A 387 5.57 5.30 -17.18
N LEU A 388 5.92 4.68 -16.07
CA LEU A 388 7.24 4.77 -15.43
C LEU A 388 8.04 3.45 -15.50
N PHE A 389 7.55 2.43 -16.20
CA PHE A 389 8.15 1.09 -16.24
C PHE A 389 9.60 1.08 -16.70
N ASN A 390 9.92 1.85 -17.76
CA ASN A 390 11.29 1.92 -18.26
C ASN A 390 12.18 2.75 -17.33
N GLU A 391 11.65 3.83 -16.77
CA GLU A 391 12.37 4.69 -15.83
C GLU A 391 12.71 3.93 -14.54
N GLU A 392 11.78 3.10 -14.04
CA GLU A 392 12.05 2.24 -12.88
C GLU A 392 13.08 1.16 -13.22
N TYR A 393 12.94 0.49 -14.36
CA TYR A 393 13.91 -0.51 -14.82
C TYR A 393 15.31 0.08 -14.99
N GLU A 394 15.43 1.21 -15.70
CA GLU A 394 16.70 1.93 -15.89
C GLU A 394 17.24 2.45 -14.55
N GLY A 395 16.36 2.92 -13.69
CA GLY A 395 16.71 3.36 -12.35
C GLY A 395 17.33 2.23 -11.51
N LEU A 396 16.81 1.01 -11.61
CA LEU A 396 17.38 -0.18 -10.98
C LEU A 396 18.75 -0.54 -11.60
N ASP A 397 18.85 -0.54 -12.93
CA ASP A 397 20.07 -0.92 -13.64
C ASP A 397 21.21 0.08 -13.39
N ASN A 398 20.90 1.37 -13.41
CA ASN A 398 21.87 2.46 -13.25
C ASN A 398 22.15 2.89 -11.80
N ALA A 399 21.51 2.25 -10.80
CA ALA A 399 21.80 2.55 -9.40
C ALA A 399 23.25 2.24 -9.06
N SER A 400 23.97 3.20 -8.49
CA SER A 400 25.36 3.04 -8.05
C SER A 400 25.47 2.72 -6.56
N ALA A 401 26.60 2.14 -6.18
CA ALA A 401 26.92 1.90 -4.77
C ALA A 401 26.95 3.22 -3.99
N ASP A 402 27.52 4.28 -4.57
CA ASP A 402 27.65 5.59 -3.91
C ASP A 402 26.29 6.23 -3.62
N GLU A 403 25.31 6.16 -4.54
CA GLU A 403 23.95 6.67 -4.31
C GLU A 403 23.24 5.91 -3.18
N ILE A 404 23.34 4.57 -3.18
CA ILE A 404 22.75 3.74 -2.12
C ILE A 404 23.42 4.05 -0.78
N MET A 405 24.75 4.19 -0.76
CA MET A 405 25.50 4.55 0.44
C MET A 405 25.19 5.98 0.92
N GLY A 406 24.93 6.91 0.00
CA GLY A 406 24.45 8.25 0.33
C GLY A 406 23.18 8.19 1.16
N TRP A 407 22.17 7.43 0.70
CA TRP A 407 20.93 7.21 1.46
C TRP A 407 21.17 6.48 2.77
N ALA A 408 22.01 5.41 2.78
CA ALA A 408 22.33 4.68 4.00
C ALA A 408 22.90 5.59 5.08
N LYS A 409 23.85 6.46 4.74
CA LYS A 409 24.46 7.42 5.66
C LYS A 409 23.48 8.50 6.14
N THR A 410 22.49 8.84 5.33
CA THR A 410 21.49 9.87 5.66
C THR A 410 20.47 9.36 6.66
N ILE A 411 19.99 8.10 6.50
CA ILE A 411 18.84 7.63 7.28
C ILE A 411 19.23 6.70 8.44
N LEU A 412 20.34 5.94 8.33
CA LEU A 412 20.70 4.91 9.31
C LEU A 412 21.59 5.48 10.42
N ASP A 413 21.06 6.45 11.13
CA ASP A 413 21.69 7.13 12.26
C ASP A 413 21.10 6.68 13.61
N ASP A 414 21.44 7.38 14.70
CA ASP A 414 20.96 7.09 16.05
C ASP A 414 19.53 7.62 16.34
N SER A 415 18.81 8.09 15.32
CA SER A 415 17.45 8.67 15.48
C SER A 415 16.34 7.63 15.47
N TYR A 416 16.63 6.34 15.29
CA TYR A 416 15.64 5.28 15.18
C TYR A 416 14.71 5.18 16.40
N CYS A 417 13.48 4.74 16.14
CA CYS A 417 12.57 4.24 17.14
C CYS A 417 12.73 2.72 17.27
N GLU A 418 12.59 2.19 18.49
CA GLU A 418 12.77 0.78 18.78
C GLU A 418 11.49 0.16 19.33
N LEU A 419 11.06 -0.93 18.73
CA LEU A 419 9.97 -1.78 19.22
C LEU A 419 10.51 -3.16 19.58
N ARG A 420 10.08 -3.65 20.75
CA ARG A 420 10.32 -5.04 21.16
C ARG A 420 9.01 -5.77 21.44
N VAL A 421 8.96 -7.00 20.97
CA VAL A 421 7.91 -7.95 21.32
C VAL A 421 8.55 -9.10 22.10
N LEU A 422 8.20 -9.23 23.36
CA LEU A 422 8.71 -10.27 24.22
C LEU A 422 7.72 -11.43 24.34
N GLY A 423 8.22 -12.63 24.53
CA GLY A 423 7.42 -13.78 24.88
C GLY A 423 6.78 -13.62 26.28
N ARG A 424 5.73 -14.40 26.57
CA ARG A 424 5.14 -14.43 27.93
C ARG A 424 6.22 -14.75 28.96
N LYS A 425 6.26 -13.99 30.06
CA LYS A 425 7.01 -14.40 31.26
C LYS A 425 6.44 -15.74 31.72
N LYS A 426 7.30 -16.76 31.74
CA LYS A 426 6.97 -18.05 32.37
C LYS A 426 6.76 -17.90 33.87
#